data_d5565ea6d50f23c250e0f1c894fb029c
#
_entry.id   d5565ea6d50f23c250e0f1c894fb029c
#
_cell.length_a   1.000
_cell.length_b   1.000
_cell.length_c   1.000
_cell.angle_alpha   90.00
_cell.angle_beta   90.00
_cell.angle_gamma   90.00
#
_symmetry.space_group_name_H-M   'P 1'
#
loop_
_entity.id
_entity.type
_entity.pdbx_description
1 polymer ?
#
loop_
_entity_poly.entity_id
_entity_poly.type
_entity_poly.pdbx_seq_one_letter_code
_entity_poly.pdbx_strand_id
1 'polypeptide(L)'
;MTGVSYKDSGVDLDVYNEAMKRLPRLMHRTFSPRVRQLDGGFAGLFQLDFNSKLFRRNYEDPMLVACTDGVGTKLKLAQMLNRHDSVGIDLVAMCVNDAICCGAEPLSLIHI
;
A
#
# COMPACT_ATOMS: atom_id res chain seq x y z
N MET A 1 -27.03 -30.24 -8.92
CA MET A 1 -26.05 -29.66 -7.99
C MET A 1 -25.82 -28.23 -8.44
N THR A 2 -26.36 -27.26 -7.72
CA THR A 2 -26.08 -25.84 -7.97
C THR A 2 -24.64 -25.58 -7.51
N GLY A 3 -23.74 -25.32 -8.46
CA GLY A 3 -22.34 -24.98 -8.14
C GLY A 3 -22.28 -23.72 -7.29
N VAL A 4 -21.44 -23.71 -6.26
CA VAL A 4 -21.13 -22.53 -5.46
C VAL A 4 -20.38 -21.54 -6.36
N SER A 5 -20.88 -20.32 -6.49
CA SER A 5 -20.22 -19.27 -7.25
C SER A 5 -19.19 -18.53 -6.37
N TYR A 6 -18.25 -17.81 -6.99
CA TYR A 6 -17.35 -16.91 -6.28
C TYR A 6 -18.10 -15.86 -5.44
N LYS A 7 -19.23 -15.40 -5.95
CA LYS A 7 -20.10 -14.43 -5.27
C LYS A 7 -20.69 -15.00 -3.97
N ASP A 8 -21.09 -16.26 -3.99
CA ASP A 8 -21.60 -16.95 -2.79
C ASP A 8 -20.51 -17.16 -1.72
N SER A 9 -19.26 -17.16 -2.15
CA SER A 9 -18.07 -17.24 -1.27
C SER A 9 -17.62 -15.86 -0.75
N GLY A 10 -18.35 -14.78 -1.06
CA GLY A 10 -18.00 -13.41 -0.65
C GLY A 10 -17.05 -12.68 -1.61
N VAL A 11 -16.75 -13.27 -2.78
CA VAL A 11 -15.90 -12.64 -3.81
C VAL A 11 -16.79 -12.19 -4.98
N ASP A 12 -17.15 -10.91 -4.98
CA ASP A 12 -17.91 -10.30 -6.08
C ASP A 12 -16.93 -9.72 -7.12
N LEU A 13 -16.79 -10.39 -8.25
CA LEU A 13 -15.88 -9.99 -9.32
C LEU A 13 -16.31 -8.68 -10.00
N ASP A 14 -17.58 -8.35 -10.02
CA ASP A 14 -18.07 -7.10 -10.61
C ASP A 14 -17.65 -5.92 -9.73
N VAL A 15 -17.85 -6.04 -8.42
CA VAL A 15 -17.38 -5.04 -7.44
C VAL A 15 -15.86 -4.91 -7.50
N TYR A 16 -15.14 -6.02 -7.59
CA TYR A 16 -13.70 -6.02 -7.74
C TYR A 16 -13.27 -5.27 -9.01
N ASN A 17 -13.84 -5.57 -10.16
CA ASN A 17 -13.50 -4.94 -11.42
C ASN A 17 -13.78 -3.42 -11.41
N GLU A 18 -14.86 -2.99 -10.78
CA GLU A 18 -15.16 -1.57 -10.63
C GLU A 18 -14.15 -0.87 -9.69
N ALA A 19 -13.76 -1.52 -8.62
CA ALA A 19 -12.71 -1.00 -7.73
C ALA A 19 -11.36 -0.88 -8.48
N MET A 20 -11.00 -1.89 -9.26
CA MET A 20 -9.75 -1.92 -10.03
C MET A 20 -9.70 -0.84 -11.12
N LYS A 21 -10.82 -0.39 -11.67
CA LYS A 21 -10.84 0.77 -12.59
C LYS A 21 -10.47 2.09 -11.91
N ARG A 22 -10.75 2.23 -10.62
CA ARG A 22 -10.49 3.45 -9.84
C ARG A 22 -9.11 3.46 -9.21
N LEU A 23 -8.59 2.28 -8.88
CA LEU A 23 -7.35 2.11 -8.13
C LEU A 23 -6.12 2.79 -8.78
N PRO A 24 -5.86 2.67 -10.09
CA PRO A 24 -4.70 3.30 -10.71
C PRO A 24 -4.65 4.82 -10.50
N ARG A 25 -5.81 5.48 -10.61
CA ARG A 25 -5.89 6.93 -10.39
C ARG A 25 -5.54 7.34 -8.94
N LEU A 26 -5.89 6.50 -7.97
CA LEU A 26 -5.56 6.74 -6.57
C LEU A 26 -4.08 6.47 -6.32
N MET A 27 -3.54 5.38 -6.87
CA MET A 27 -2.14 5.00 -6.74
C MET A 27 -1.20 6.06 -7.35
N HIS A 28 -1.52 6.59 -8.54
CA HIS A 28 -0.70 7.61 -9.20
C HIS A 28 -0.53 8.88 -8.36
N ARG A 29 -1.46 9.19 -7.47
CA ARG A 29 -1.34 10.35 -6.56
C ARG A 29 -0.24 10.19 -5.51
N THR A 30 0.18 8.96 -5.25
CA THR A 30 1.20 8.63 -4.25
C THR A 30 2.56 8.32 -4.89
N PHE A 31 2.63 8.25 -6.22
CA PHE A 31 3.85 7.89 -6.92
C PHE A 31 4.88 9.02 -6.84
N SER A 32 6.06 8.65 -6.36
CA SER A 32 7.26 9.48 -6.53
C SER A 32 7.91 9.16 -7.89
N PRO A 33 8.84 9.99 -8.39
CA PRO A 33 9.60 9.70 -9.59
C PRO A 33 10.39 8.39 -9.55
N ARG A 34 10.56 7.80 -8.37
CA ARG A 34 11.24 6.51 -8.17
C ARG A 34 10.33 5.30 -8.40
N VAL A 35 9.02 5.50 -8.36
CA VAL A 35 8.07 4.41 -8.63
C VAL A 35 8.09 4.09 -10.11
N ARG A 36 8.31 2.83 -10.45
CA ARG A 36 8.22 2.32 -11.82
C ARG A 36 6.97 1.47 -11.95
N GLN A 37 6.13 1.84 -12.88
CA GLN A 37 4.93 1.07 -13.18
C GLN A 37 5.30 -0.20 -13.93
N LEU A 38 4.70 -1.30 -13.54
CA LEU A 38 4.80 -2.59 -14.23
C LEU A 38 3.40 -2.98 -14.68
N ASP A 39 3.12 -2.80 -15.98
CA ASP A 39 1.82 -3.12 -16.54
C ASP A 39 1.56 -4.63 -16.47
N GLY A 40 0.46 -5.00 -15.82
CA GLY A 40 0.10 -6.40 -15.60
C GLY A 40 0.99 -7.16 -14.62
N GLY A 41 1.89 -6.49 -13.92
CA GLY A 41 2.76 -7.11 -12.93
C GLY A 41 2.13 -7.24 -11.56
N PHE A 42 2.60 -8.23 -10.80
CA PHE A 42 2.15 -8.49 -9.42
C PHE A 42 3.11 -7.90 -8.37
N ALA A 43 4.08 -7.09 -8.80
CA ALA A 43 5.07 -6.48 -7.90
C ALA A 43 5.15 -4.97 -8.11
N GLY A 44 5.43 -4.24 -7.05
CA GLY A 44 5.82 -2.83 -7.11
C GLY A 44 7.31 -2.70 -7.40
N LEU A 45 7.67 -1.79 -8.32
CA LEU A 45 9.06 -1.47 -8.60
C LEU A 45 9.39 -0.09 -8.05
N PHE A 46 10.45 -0.03 -7.26
CA PHE A 46 10.97 1.21 -6.71
C PHE A 46 12.46 1.36 -7.06
N GLN A 47 12.80 2.43 -7.76
CA GLN A 47 14.18 2.67 -8.20
C GLN A 47 15.02 3.24 -7.07
N LEU A 48 16.03 2.50 -6.66
CA LEU A 48 17.06 2.95 -5.75
C LEU A 48 18.20 3.57 -6.58
N ASP A 49 18.01 4.81 -7.02
CA ASP A 49 19.05 5.54 -7.75
C ASP A 49 19.69 6.56 -6.82
N PHE A 50 20.86 6.20 -6.30
CA PHE A 50 21.63 7.03 -5.38
C PHE A 50 22.46 8.09 -6.08
N ASN A 51 22.61 8.03 -7.40
CA ASN A 51 23.39 8.98 -8.21
C ASN A 51 22.51 10.04 -8.86
N SER A 52 21.19 9.95 -8.72
CA SER A 52 20.27 10.89 -9.32
C SER A 52 20.26 12.22 -8.61
N LYS A 53 20.40 13.31 -9.37
CA LYS A 53 20.24 14.69 -8.87
C LYS A 53 18.79 15.03 -8.48
N LEU A 54 17.85 14.12 -8.66
CA LEU A 54 16.42 14.30 -8.36
C LEU A 54 16.13 14.45 -6.86
N PHE A 55 17.04 13.98 -6.00
CA PHE A 55 16.85 14.03 -4.55
C PHE A 55 18.02 14.73 -3.89
N ARG A 56 17.72 15.60 -2.92
CA ARG A 56 18.72 16.38 -2.18
C ARG A 56 19.67 15.54 -1.30
N ARG A 57 19.35 14.27 -1.09
CA ARG A 57 20.16 13.36 -0.26
C ARG A 57 20.44 12.08 -1.03
N ASN A 58 21.71 11.85 -1.31
CA ASN A 58 22.19 10.54 -1.70
C ASN A 58 22.66 9.84 -0.41
N TYR A 59 22.29 8.59 -0.26
CA TYR A 59 22.75 7.77 0.84
C TYR A 59 24.12 7.22 0.49
N GLU A 60 25.09 7.32 1.40
CA GLU A 60 26.45 6.79 1.18
C GLU A 60 26.47 5.27 1.36
N ASP A 61 25.77 4.76 2.36
CA ASP A 61 25.65 3.32 2.67
C ASP A 61 24.18 2.99 2.98
N PRO A 62 23.34 2.83 1.94
CA PRO A 62 21.92 2.71 2.13
C PRO A 62 21.52 1.34 2.67
N MET A 63 20.69 1.34 3.71
CA MET A 63 20.00 0.15 4.20
C MET A 63 18.49 0.26 3.93
N LEU A 64 17.90 -0.85 3.49
CA LEU A 64 16.45 -0.94 3.39
C LEU A 64 15.88 -1.37 4.76
N VAL A 65 15.01 -0.55 5.31
CA VAL A 65 14.22 -0.89 6.48
C VAL A 65 12.86 -1.39 6.00
N ALA A 66 12.50 -2.58 6.39
CA ALA A 66 11.18 -3.16 6.15
C ALA A 66 10.46 -3.36 7.47
N CYS A 67 9.23 -2.89 7.55
CA CYS A 67 8.36 -3.08 8.71
C CYS A 67 6.97 -3.47 8.24
N THR A 68 6.25 -4.20 9.08
CA THR A 68 4.84 -4.56 8.86
C THR A 68 4.09 -4.34 10.15
N ASP A 69 2.92 -3.75 10.04
CA ASP A 69 2.03 -3.57 11.19
C ASP A 69 0.58 -3.63 10.73
N GLY A 70 -0.33 -3.72 11.66
CA GLY A 70 -1.77 -3.75 11.44
C GLY A 70 -2.50 -2.68 12.24
N VAL A 71 -3.71 -2.35 11.80
CA VAL A 71 -4.54 -1.33 12.47
C VAL A 71 -4.97 -1.76 13.89
N GLY A 72 -4.95 -3.07 14.17
CA GLY A 72 -5.28 -3.61 15.47
C GLY A 72 -6.77 -3.45 15.83
N THR A 73 -7.05 -3.16 17.11
CA THR A 73 -8.41 -3.15 17.69
C THR A 73 -9.32 -2.06 17.10
N LYS A 74 -8.79 -1.02 16.47
CA LYS A 74 -9.58 -0.01 15.75
C LYS A 74 -10.45 -0.62 14.65
N LEU A 75 -10.02 -1.72 14.02
CA LEU A 75 -10.83 -2.43 13.03
C LEU A 75 -12.15 -2.93 13.60
N LYS A 76 -12.16 -3.35 14.86
CA LYS A 76 -13.39 -3.75 15.55
C LYS A 76 -14.36 -2.59 15.70
N LEU A 77 -13.87 -1.40 16.03
CA LEU A 77 -14.68 -0.19 16.09
C LEU A 77 -15.21 0.20 14.70
N ALA A 78 -14.37 0.13 13.69
CA ALA A 78 -14.77 0.41 12.31
C ALA A 78 -15.89 -0.52 11.84
N GLN A 79 -15.80 -1.81 12.17
CA GLN A 79 -16.84 -2.80 11.90
C GLN A 79 -18.13 -2.51 12.66
N MET A 80 -18.06 -2.21 13.95
CA MET A 80 -19.23 -1.90 14.78
C MET A 80 -19.96 -0.64 14.31
N LEU A 81 -19.23 0.36 13.83
CA LEU A 81 -19.77 1.64 13.37
C LEU A 81 -20.04 1.65 11.85
N ASN A 82 -19.72 0.57 11.15
CA ASN A 82 -19.74 0.47 9.69
C ASN A 82 -19.04 1.66 9.01
N ARG A 83 -17.86 2.07 9.54
CA ARG A 83 -17.04 3.15 9.04
C ARG A 83 -15.64 2.65 8.76
N HIS A 84 -15.27 2.61 7.47
CA HIS A 84 -14.02 2.02 6.99
C HIS A 84 -13.12 3.02 6.24
N ASP A 85 -13.55 4.27 6.13
CA ASP A 85 -12.91 5.31 5.34
C ASP A 85 -11.59 5.84 5.90
N SER A 86 -11.29 5.58 7.16
CA SER A 86 -10.05 6.04 7.83
C SER A 86 -9.04 4.94 8.14
N VAL A 87 -9.43 3.66 8.09
CA VAL A 87 -8.55 2.55 8.51
C VAL A 87 -7.28 2.42 7.69
N GLY A 88 -7.32 2.81 6.41
CA GLY A 88 -6.13 2.84 5.56
C GLY A 88 -5.12 3.91 5.99
N ILE A 89 -5.58 5.03 6.52
CA ILE A 89 -4.70 6.07 7.08
C ILE A 89 -4.01 5.54 8.33
N ASP A 90 -4.76 4.88 9.21
CA ASP A 90 -4.21 4.26 10.41
C ASP A 90 -3.15 3.20 10.05
N LEU A 91 -3.41 2.36 9.05
CA LEU A 91 -2.47 1.34 8.58
C LEU A 91 -1.13 1.96 8.13
N VAL A 92 -1.19 2.98 7.29
CA VAL A 92 0.01 3.68 6.82
C VAL A 92 0.74 4.33 7.99
N ALA A 93 0.01 4.99 8.90
CA ALA A 93 0.60 5.65 10.05
C ALA A 93 1.33 4.68 10.98
N MET A 94 0.78 3.49 11.23
CA MET A 94 1.41 2.46 12.06
C MET A 94 2.76 2.02 11.47
N CYS A 95 2.76 1.63 10.18
CA CYS A 95 3.98 1.21 9.50
C CYS A 95 5.02 2.36 9.40
N VAL A 96 4.58 3.58 9.10
CA VAL A 96 5.49 4.74 9.00
C VAL A 96 6.12 5.08 10.35
N ASN A 97 5.38 4.98 11.44
CA ASN A 97 5.91 5.21 12.78
C ASN A 97 7.06 4.25 13.10
N ASP A 98 6.93 2.98 12.79
CA ASP A 98 7.99 2.00 12.99
C ASP A 98 9.25 2.33 12.16
N ALA A 99 9.05 2.70 10.90
CA ALA A 99 10.15 3.12 10.03
C ALA A 99 10.88 4.36 10.58
N ILE A 100 10.13 5.36 11.04
CA ILE A 100 10.67 6.61 11.60
C ILE A 100 11.44 6.34 12.91
N CYS A 101 11.00 5.41 13.76
CA CYS A 101 11.73 5.04 14.97
C CYS A 101 13.12 4.48 14.67
N CYS A 102 13.33 3.90 13.49
CA CYS A 102 14.64 3.47 13.01
C CYS A 102 15.41 4.58 12.27
N GLY A 103 14.88 5.79 12.19
CA GLY A 103 15.45 6.89 11.40
C GLY A 103 15.33 6.74 9.90
N ALA A 104 14.45 5.83 9.43
CA ALA A 104 14.24 5.57 8.02
C ALA A 104 13.35 6.63 7.35
N GLU A 105 13.61 6.88 6.07
CA GLU A 105 12.71 7.64 5.21
C GLU A 105 11.64 6.71 4.63
N PRO A 106 10.34 7.00 4.78
CA PRO A 106 9.29 6.22 4.16
C PRO A 106 9.36 6.29 2.64
N LEU A 107 9.60 5.18 1.98
CA LEU A 107 9.78 5.11 0.53
C LEU A 107 8.55 4.57 -0.18
N SER A 108 7.96 3.53 0.35
CA SER A 108 6.84 2.83 -0.28
C SER A 108 6.07 2.01 0.75
N LEU A 109 4.78 1.84 0.50
CA LEU A 109 3.95 0.86 1.18
C LEU A 109 3.49 -0.17 0.14
N ILE A 110 3.68 -1.45 0.45
CA ILE A 110 3.24 -2.55 -0.40
C ILE A 110 2.09 -3.24 0.29
N HIS A 111 0.96 -3.32 -0.40
CA HIS A 111 -0.17 -4.12 0.02
C HIS A 111 -0.01 -5.53 -0.57
N ILE A 112 -0.03 -6.51 0.30
CA ILE A 112 0.00 -7.93 -0.07
C ILE A 112 -1.38 -8.53 0.09
#